data_842443babb288c1d1f85a47d14d0bdb1
#
_entry.id   842443babb288c1d1f85a47d14d0bdb1
#
_cell.length_a   1.000
_cell.length_b   1.000
_cell.length_c   1.000
_cell.angle_alpha   90.00
_cell.angle_beta   90.00
_cell.angle_gamma   90.00
#
_symmetry.space_group_name_H-M   'P 1'
#
loop_
_entity.id
_entity.type
_entity.pdbx_description
1 polymer ?
#
loop_
_entity_poly.entity_id
_entity_poly.type
_entity_poly.pdbx_seq_one_letter_code
_entity_poly.pdbx_strand_id
1 'polypeptide(L)'
;MEKRIIDKNGVCIDIYQPKQAPKAAVVICPGGGYENLCDREAGPVAEQFAAGGYLAVVLWYEVKAPVLKNVPLQQLADAVCWLRDNAQKYQMEGKHIYTCGFSAGGHLAGSLGVMWNRPEYFEKGENLQKHRPDGMILCYPVISSGAYAHRSSFVRLAGEEQHVQEAYSLEKYVDE
;
A
#
# COMPACT_ATOMS: atom_id res chain seq x y z
N MET A 1 -12.52 6.98 14.12
CA MET A 1 -11.15 6.70 13.66
C MET A 1 -10.35 6.14 14.83
N GLU A 2 -9.62 5.04 14.63
CA GLU A 2 -8.76 4.38 15.61
C GLU A 2 -7.33 4.33 15.03
N LYS A 3 -6.32 4.72 15.82
CA LYS A 3 -4.90 4.64 15.42
C LYS A 3 -4.25 3.38 15.97
N ARG A 4 -3.41 2.72 15.16
CA ARG A 4 -2.64 1.53 15.55
C ARG A 4 -1.22 1.59 15.00
N ILE A 5 -0.28 1.11 15.80
CA ILE A 5 1.06 0.74 15.36
C ILE A 5 0.99 -0.76 15.06
N ILE A 6 1.43 -1.19 13.88
CA ILE A 6 1.23 -2.54 13.38
C ILE A 6 2.51 -3.35 13.23
N ASP A 7 3.66 -2.72 13.31
CA ASP A 7 4.96 -3.40 13.20
C ASP A 7 5.97 -2.94 14.27
N LYS A 8 7.11 -3.62 14.30
CA LYS A 8 8.25 -3.30 15.18
C LYS A 8 8.95 -1.97 14.86
N ASN A 9 8.73 -1.43 13.67
CA ASN A 9 9.34 -0.19 13.18
C ASN A 9 8.44 1.03 13.41
N GLY A 10 7.27 0.82 14.02
CA GLY A 10 6.34 1.89 14.38
C GLY A 10 5.43 2.34 13.24
N VAL A 11 5.24 1.52 12.21
CA VAL A 11 4.29 1.83 11.12
C VAL A 11 2.89 2.01 11.68
N CYS A 12 2.29 3.13 11.32
CA CYS A 12 0.98 3.53 11.81
C CYS A 12 -0.10 3.30 10.75
N ILE A 13 -1.26 2.88 11.22
CA ILE A 13 -2.50 2.89 10.43
C ILE A 13 -3.58 3.65 11.18
N ASP A 14 -4.42 4.36 10.41
CA ASP A 14 -5.66 4.96 10.89
C ASP A 14 -6.83 4.13 10.37
N ILE A 15 -7.69 3.64 11.27
CA ILE A 15 -8.80 2.73 10.96
C ILE A 15 -10.12 3.49 11.06
N TYR A 16 -10.89 3.44 9.97
CA TYR A 16 -12.22 4.03 9.84
C TYR A 16 -13.25 2.92 9.66
N GLN A 17 -14.03 2.68 10.71
CA GLN A 17 -15.02 1.61 10.71
C GLN A 17 -16.36 2.11 10.14
N PRO A 18 -17.05 1.33 9.30
CA PRO A 18 -18.40 1.61 8.90
C PRO A 18 -19.36 1.42 10.08
N LYS A 19 -20.58 1.96 9.94
CA LYS A 19 -21.64 1.82 10.98
C LYS A 19 -22.17 0.39 11.14
N GLN A 20 -21.99 -0.45 10.12
CA GLN A 20 -22.43 -1.84 10.09
C GLN A 20 -21.24 -2.74 9.78
N ALA A 21 -21.45 -4.07 9.82
CA ALA A 21 -20.41 -5.03 9.42
C ALA A 21 -19.88 -4.68 8.01
N PRO A 22 -18.55 -4.56 7.83
CA PRO A 22 -17.96 -4.10 6.59
C PRO A 22 -18.22 -5.08 5.45
N LYS A 23 -18.37 -4.54 4.24
CA LYS A 23 -18.48 -5.34 2.99
C LYS A 23 -17.13 -5.97 2.62
N ALA A 24 -16.07 -5.21 2.79
CA ALA A 24 -14.67 -5.54 2.53
C ALA A 24 -13.78 -4.53 3.25
N ALA A 25 -12.44 -4.72 3.22
CA ALA A 25 -11.50 -3.70 3.65
C ALA A 25 -10.82 -3.01 2.45
N VAL A 26 -10.40 -1.77 2.66
CA VAL A 26 -9.59 -1.00 1.70
C VAL A 26 -8.42 -0.37 2.44
N VAL A 27 -7.19 -0.77 2.07
CA VAL A 27 -5.96 -0.13 2.57
C VAL A 27 -5.60 1.01 1.62
N ILE A 28 -5.59 2.22 2.15
CA ILE A 28 -5.39 3.46 1.39
C ILE A 28 -3.94 3.91 1.55
N CYS A 29 -3.26 4.10 0.41
CA CYS A 29 -1.90 4.60 0.30
C CYS A 29 -1.94 6.02 -0.29
N PRO A 30 -1.81 7.09 0.52
CA PRO A 30 -1.79 8.46 0.02
C PRO A 30 -0.60 8.70 -0.90
N GLY A 31 -0.73 9.61 -1.85
CA GLY A 31 0.38 10.07 -2.70
C GLY A 31 1.29 11.06 -2.00
N GLY A 32 2.26 11.56 -2.74
CA GLY A 32 3.22 12.58 -2.27
C GLY A 32 4.66 12.32 -2.73
N GLY A 33 4.83 11.59 -3.83
CA GLY A 33 6.13 11.39 -4.49
C GLY A 33 7.17 10.61 -3.69
N TYR A 34 6.73 9.81 -2.70
CA TYR A 34 7.60 9.19 -1.69
C TYR A 34 8.39 10.21 -0.84
N GLU A 35 8.02 11.47 -0.86
CA GLU A 35 8.64 12.54 -0.08
C GLU A 35 7.76 12.99 1.10
N ASN A 36 6.47 12.95 0.92
CA ASN A 36 5.47 13.24 1.94
C ASN A 36 4.22 12.37 1.72
N LEU A 37 3.24 12.48 2.61
CA LEU A 37 1.93 11.85 2.48
C LEU A 37 0.86 12.92 2.43
N CYS A 38 -0.02 12.84 1.43
CA CYS A 38 -1.06 13.82 1.16
C CYS A 38 -2.29 13.58 2.05
N ASP A 39 -2.53 14.45 3.03
CA ASP A 39 -3.67 14.34 3.96
C ASP A 39 -5.03 14.29 3.24
N ARG A 40 -5.18 14.96 2.10
CA ARG A 40 -6.42 14.98 1.31
C ARG A 40 -6.75 13.62 0.69
N GLU A 41 -5.73 12.78 0.46
CA GLU A 41 -5.85 11.43 -0.08
C GLU A 41 -5.90 10.36 1.02
N ALA A 42 -5.89 10.77 2.28
CA ALA A 42 -5.91 9.93 3.48
C ALA A 42 -7.30 9.91 4.14
N GLY A 43 -7.45 10.66 5.23
CA GLY A 43 -8.68 10.69 6.04
C GLY A 43 -9.96 10.97 5.25
N PRO A 44 -10.03 12.02 4.41
CA PRO A 44 -11.22 12.31 3.63
C PRO A 44 -11.65 11.16 2.71
N VAL A 45 -10.70 10.44 2.10
CA VAL A 45 -10.99 9.26 1.27
C VAL A 45 -11.49 8.10 2.13
N ALA A 46 -10.82 7.85 3.27
CA ALA A 46 -11.20 6.80 4.19
C ALA A 46 -12.62 6.98 4.74
N GLU A 47 -13.02 8.22 5.03
CA GLU A 47 -14.38 8.55 5.48
C GLU A 47 -15.43 8.20 4.41
N GLN A 48 -15.15 8.43 3.12
CA GLN A 48 -16.05 8.06 2.03
C GLN A 48 -16.19 6.55 1.89
N PHE A 49 -15.08 5.79 1.97
CA PHE A 49 -15.14 4.33 1.98
C PHE A 49 -15.93 3.81 3.19
N ALA A 50 -15.69 4.36 4.38
CA ALA A 50 -16.41 3.95 5.58
C ALA A 50 -17.91 4.27 5.49
N ALA A 51 -18.28 5.44 4.94
CA ALA A 51 -19.68 5.80 4.66
C ALA A 51 -20.32 4.83 3.65
N GLY A 52 -19.54 4.33 2.68
CA GLY A 52 -19.95 3.31 1.70
C GLY A 52 -20.05 1.89 2.25
N GLY A 53 -19.69 1.66 3.52
CA GLY A 53 -19.78 0.35 4.20
C GLY A 53 -18.50 -0.50 4.10
N TYR A 54 -17.34 0.11 3.89
CA TYR A 54 -16.05 -0.56 3.86
C TYR A 54 -15.24 -0.26 5.13
N LEU A 55 -14.46 -1.23 5.58
CA LEU A 55 -13.42 -0.96 6.58
C LEU A 55 -12.28 -0.25 5.88
N ALA A 56 -12.13 1.05 6.08
CA ALA A 56 -11.06 1.82 5.45
C ALA A 56 -9.87 1.97 6.41
N VAL A 57 -8.67 1.75 5.88
CA VAL A 57 -7.42 1.80 6.63
C VAL A 57 -6.43 2.67 5.87
N VAL A 58 -6.06 3.81 6.45
CA VAL A 58 -4.98 4.66 5.89
C VAL A 58 -3.65 4.14 6.39
N LEU A 59 -2.74 3.83 5.49
CA LEU A 59 -1.37 3.45 5.80
C LEU A 59 -0.46 4.68 5.76
N TRP A 60 0.20 4.97 6.88
CA TRP A 60 1.22 6.00 7.01
C TRP A 60 2.60 5.36 6.78
N TYR A 61 2.88 5.03 5.51
CA TYR A 61 4.13 4.36 5.13
C TYR A 61 5.33 5.30 5.15
N GLU A 62 6.53 4.73 5.22
CA GLU A 62 7.79 5.46 5.30
C GLU A 62 8.03 6.31 4.05
N VAL A 63 8.43 7.55 4.29
CA VAL A 63 8.82 8.54 3.28
C VAL A 63 10.05 9.32 3.77
N LYS A 64 10.70 10.09 2.92
CA LYS A 64 11.84 10.97 3.24
C LYS A 64 13.17 10.26 3.55
N ALA A 65 13.25 8.94 3.53
CA ALA A 65 14.57 8.29 3.58
C ALA A 65 15.38 8.66 2.32
N PRO A 66 16.71 8.63 2.37
CA PRO A 66 17.53 8.89 1.18
C PRO A 66 17.18 7.98 0.00
N VAL A 67 16.95 6.70 0.28
CA VAL A 67 16.42 5.70 -0.66
C VAL A 67 15.56 4.71 0.11
N LEU A 68 14.29 4.57 -0.26
CA LEU A 68 13.30 3.77 0.47
C LEU A 68 13.37 2.28 0.17
N LYS A 69 13.70 1.91 -1.09
CA LYS A 69 13.69 0.53 -1.59
C LYS A 69 12.36 -0.18 -1.30
N ASN A 70 12.45 -1.36 -0.70
CA ASN A 70 11.28 -2.20 -0.41
C ASN A 70 10.54 -1.83 0.89
N VAL A 71 11.00 -0.83 1.66
CA VAL A 71 10.41 -0.51 2.95
C VAL A 71 8.91 -0.18 2.86
N PRO A 72 8.45 0.73 1.98
CA PRO A 72 7.02 0.98 1.86
C PRO A 72 6.21 -0.25 1.41
N LEU A 73 6.79 -1.10 0.54
CA LEU A 73 6.13 -2.30 0.05
C LEU A 73 5.95 -3.33 1.17
N GLN A 74 6.98 -3.56 1.99
CA GLN A 74 6.89 -4.39 3.18
C GLN A 74 5.81 -3.86 4.13
N GLN A 75 5.80 -2.55 4.40
CA GLN A 75 4.82 -1.92 5.30
C GLN A 75 3.38 -2.08 4.81
N LEU A 76 3.14 -2.03 3.49
CA LEU A 76 1.82 -2.29 2.93
C LEU A 76 1.45 -3.78 3.06
N ALA A 77 2.38 -4.70 2.84
CA ALA A 77 2.17 -6.12 3.06
C ALA A 77 1.85 -6.41 4.53
N ASP A 78 2.58 -5.79 5.46
CA ASP A 78 2.31 -5.90 6.92
C ASP A 78 0.90 -5.41 7.28
N ALA A 79 0.44 -4.31 6.67
CA ALA A 79 -0.91 -3.80 6.90
C ALA A 79 -1.99 -4.78 6.40
N VAL A 80 -1.79 -5.42 5.25
CA VAL A 80 -2.69 -6.46 4.72
C VAL A 80 -2.69 -7.68 5.61
N CYS A 81 -1.51 -8.16 6.04
CA CYS A 81 -1.37 -9.28 6.98
C CYS A 81 -2.05 -8.98 8.31
N TRP A 82 -1.80 -7.79 8.87
CA TRP A 82 -2.40 -7.36 10.11
C TRP A 82 -3.94 -7.37 10.05
N LEU A 83 -4.53 -6.90 8.94
CA LEU A 83 -5.97 -6.97 8.73
C LEU A 83 -6.49 -8.41 8.70
N ARG A 84 -5.78 -9.34 8.04
CA ARG A 84 -6.13 -10.77 8.01
C ARG A 84 -6.05 -11.39 9.40
N ASP A 85 -5.01 -11.08 10.17
CA ASP A 85 -4.81 -11.62 11.51
C ASP A 85 -5.79 -11.03 12.54
N ASN A 86 -6.35 -9.85 12.28
CA ASN A 86 -7.38 -9.20 13.09
C ASN A 86 -8.80 -9.29 12.48
N ALA A 87 -9.02 -10.18 11.51
CA ALA A 87 -10.28 -10.27 10.77
C ALA A 87 -11.49 -10.44 11.69
N GLN A 88 -11.40 -11.29 12.70
CA GLN A 88 -12.48 -11.50 13.68
C GLN A 88 -12.87 -10.21 14.41
N LYS A 89 -11.88 -9.45 14.89
CA LYS A 89 -12.11 -8.18 15.60
C LYS A 89 -12.92 -7.18 14.78
N TYR A 90 -12.64 -7.11 13.47
CA TYR A 90 -13.25 -6.15 12.56
C TYR A 90 -14.37 -6.75 11.70
N GLN A 91 -14.85 -7.96 12.01
CA GLN A 91 -15.88 -8.67 11.26
C GLN A 91 -15.53 -8.82 9.77
N MET A 92 -14.26 -9.12 9.50
CA MET A 92 -13.67 -9.27 8.16
C MET A 92 -13.42 -10.72 7.74
N GLU A 93 -13.84 -11.69 8.54
CA GLU A 93 -13.65 -13.12 8.25
C GLU A 93 -14.26 -13.50 6.88
N GLY A 94 -13.44 -14.09 6.03
CA GLY A 94 -13.84 -14.49 4.67
C GLY A 94 -14.09 -13.33 3.70
N LYS A 95 -13.76 -12.08 4.06
CA LYS A 95 -13.96 -10.90 3.21
C LYS A 95 -12.69 -10.46 2.51
N HIS A 96 -12.86 -9.75 1.41
CA HIS A 96 -11.77 -9.24 0.58
C HIS A 96 -11.06 -8.04 1.21
N ILE A 97 -9.77 -7.92 0.90
CA ILE A 97 -8.93 -6.78 1.23
C ILE A 97 -8.38 -6.19 -0.07
N TYR A 98 -8.77 -4.96 -0.35
CA TYR A 98 -8.30 -4.20 -1.51
C TYR A 98 -7.23 -3.20 -1.09
N THR A 99 -6.30 -2.88 -2.00
CA THR A 99 -5.41 -1.72 -1.87
C THR A 99 -5.93 -0.57 -2.74
N CYS A 100 -5.81 0.66 -2.25
CA CYS A 100 -6.18 1.87 -2.99
C CYS A 100 -5.04 2.86 -2.88
N GLY A 101 -4.53 3.38 -4.00
CA GLY A 101 -3.42 4.30 -3.94
C GLY A 101 -3.49 5.42 -4.96
N PHE A 102 -2.87 6.55 -4.61
CA PHE A 102 -2.87 7.79 -5.36
C PHE A 102 -1.43 8.15 -5.76
N SER A 103 -1.17 8.46 -7.02
CA SER A 103 0.16 8.88 -7.50
C SER A 103 1.27 7.89 -7.07
N ALA A 104 2.24 8.29 -6.26
CA ALA A 104 3.25 7.40 -5.66
C ALA A 104 2.63 6.32 -4.75
N GLY A 105 1.56 6.64 -4.02
CA GLY A 105 0.77 5.64 -3.28
C GLY A 105 0.06 4.66 -4.22
N GLY A 106 -0.31 5.10 -5.42
CA GLY A 106 -0.82 4.24 -6.50
C GLY A 106 0.25 3.28 -7.01
N HIS A 107 1.50 3.73 -7.11
CA HIS A 107 2.64 2.86 -7.36
C HIS A 107 2.79 1.81 -6.26
N LEU A 108 2.74 2.22 -5.00
CA LEU A 108 2.84 1.31 -3.85
C LEU A 108 1.74 0.25 -3.84
N ALA A 109 0.48 0.66 -4.03
CA ALA A 109 -0.67 -0.24 -4.12
C ALA A 109 -0.54 -1.23 -5.29
N GLY A 110 -0.11 -0.73 -6.46
CA GLY A 110 0.17 -1.54 -7.64
C GLY A 110 1.33 -2.50 -7.44
N SER A 111 2.42 -2.04 -6.76
CA SER A 111 3.56 -2.91 -6.45
C SER A 111 3.13 -4.14 -5.66
N LEU A 112 2.33 -3.98 -4.61
CA LEU A 112 1.84 -5.14 -3.88
C LEU A 112 0.96 -6.03 -4.75
N GLY A 113 0.14 -5.46 -5.63
CA GLY A 113 -0.73 -6.21 -6.54
C GLY A 113 0.02 -7.13 -7.51
N VAL A 114 1.19 -6.70 -8.01
CA VAL A 114 1.97 -7.45 -9.02
C VAL A 114 3.24 -8.13 -8.47
N MET A 115 3.65 -7.82 -7.23
CA MET A 115 4.90 -8.35 -6.63
C MET A 115 4.68 -9.17 -5.36
N TRP A 116 3.44 -9.36 -4.90
CA TRP A 116 3.14 -10.03 -3.61
C TRP A 116 3.76 -11.42 -3.45
N ASN A 117 4.01 -12.13 -4.54
CA ASN A 117 4.57 -13.49 -4.57
C ASN A 117 6.08 -13.55 -4.85
N ARG A 118 6.79 -12.42 -4.79
CA ARG A 118 8.22 -12.31 -5.11
C ARG A 118 9.05 -12.15 -3.82
N PRO A 119 9.67 -13.23 -3.33
CA PRO A 119 10.32 -13.26 -2.01
C PRO A 119 11.50 -12.29 -1.88
N GLU A 120 12.10 -11.86 -3.00
CA GLU A 120 13.21 -10.90 -3.01
C GLU A 120 12.83 -9.50 -2.53
N TYR A 121 11.52 -9.18 -2.48
CA TYR A 121 11.02 -7.87 -2.04
C TYR A 121 10.56 -7.85 -0.58
N PHE A 122 10.51 -9.01 0.11
CA PHE A 122 9.96 -9.14 1.46
C PHE A 122 10.95 -9.75 2.45
N GLU A 123 10.65 -9.67 3.74
CA GLU A 123 11.46 -10.30 4.80
C GLU A 123 11.44 -11.84 4.65
N LYS A 124 12.58 -12.47 4.96
CA LYS A 124 12.72 -13.93 4.81
C LYS A 124 11.81 -14.69 5.78
N GLY A 125 11.16 -15.72 5.26
CA GLY A 125 10.34 -16.64 6.05
C GLY A 125 8.86 -16.22 6.18
N GLU A 126 8.46 -15.15 5.51
CA GLU A 126 7.06 -14.72 5.49
C GLU A 126 6.17 -15.60 4.62
N ASN A 127 4.91 -15.69 4.98
CA ASN A 127 3.89 -16.32 4.16
C ASN A 127 3.35 -15.33 3.13
N LEU A 128 3.96 -15.32 1.95
CA LEU A 128 3.63 -14.39 0.86
C LEU A 128 2.15 -14.44 0.43
N GLN A 129 1.46 -15.56 0.62
CA GLN A 129 0.01 -15.65 0.32
C GLN A 129 -0.82 -14.69 1.19
N LYS A 130 -0.34 -14.35 2.39
CA LYS A 130 -0.99 -13.35 3.23
C LYS A 130 -0.82 -11.92 2.71
N HIS A 131 0.22 -11.64 1.92
CA HIS A 131 0.49 -10.32 1.33
C HIS A 131 -0.48 -9.97 0.20
N ARG A 132 -1.01 -10.99 -0.49
CA ARG A 132 -1.82 -10.82 -1.70
C ARG A 132 -3.07 -9.99 -1.42
N PRO A 133 -3.23 -8.80 -2.03
CA PRO A 133 -4.51 -8.11 -2.03
C PRO A 133 -5.49 -8.83 -2.95
N ASP A 134 -6.78 -8.71 -2.68
CA ASP A 134 -7.83 -9.29 -3.54
C ASP A 134 -8.14 -8.42 -4.77
N GLY A 135 -7.58 -7.24 -4.82
CA GLY A 135 -7.63 -6.31 -5.95
C GLY A 135 -7.04 -4.95 -5.59
N MET A 136 -6.90 -4.09 -6.59
CA MET A 136 -6.29 -2.77 -6.43
C MET A 136 -7.10 -1.68 -7.13
N ILE A 137 -7.12 -0.49 -6.53
CA ILE A 137 -7.73 0.74 -7.07
C ILE A 137 -6.57 1.73 -7.26
N LEU A 138 -6.25 2.03 -8.51
CA LEU A 138 -5.10 2.86 -8.86
C LEU A 138 -5.56 4.21 -9.40
N CYS A 139 -5.33 5.27 -8.63
CA CYS A 139 -5.70 6.63 -8.99
C CYS A 139 -4.46 7.37 -9.49
N TYR A 140 -4.43 7.75 -10.78
CA TYR A 140 -3.31 8.41 -11.47
C TYR A 140 -1.92 7.89 -11.00
N PRO A 141 -1.71 6.57 -11.03
CA PRO A 141 -0.53 5.96 -10.42
C PRO A 141 0.76 6.30 -11.17
N VAL A 142 1.85 6.40 -10.44
CA VAL A 142 3.18 6.23 -11.02
C VAL A 142 3.35 4.74 -11.34
N ILE A 143 3.81 4.39 -12.54
CA ILE A 143 3.93 2.99 -12.98
C ILE A 143 5.34 2.66 -13.45
N SER A 144 5.85 3.42 -14.44
CA SER A 144 7.07 3.12 -15.17
C SER A 144 8.20 4.08 -14.83
N SER A 145 9.43 3.58 -14.77
CA SER A 145 10.66 4.36 -14.71
C SER A 145 11.19 4.79 -16.08
N GLY A 146 10.42 4.53 -17.17
CA GLY A 146 10.79 4.81 -18.54
C GLY A 146 10.78 6.30 -18.92
N ALA A 147 10.61 6.59 -20.21
CA ALA A 147 10.76 7.94 -20.78
C ALA A 147 9.81 8.99 -20.16
N TYR A 148 8.63 8.57 -19.69
CA TYR A 148 7.60 9.45 -19.11
C TYR A 148 7.51 9.30 -17.58
N ALA A 149 8.55 8.78 -16.94
CA ALA A 149 8.59 8.55 -15.51
C ALA A 149 8.39 9.83 -14.69
N HIS A 150 7.71 9.71 -13.59
CA HIS A 150 7.79 10.71 -12.52
C HIS A 150 9.12 10.53 -11.76
N ARG A 151 10.21 11.06 -12.32
CA ARG A 151 11.60 10.80 -11.92
C ARG A 151 11.86 10.96 -10.43
N SER A 152 11.34 12.03 -9.82
CA SER A 152 11.54 12.28 -8.38
C SER A 152 11.03 11.16 -7.51
N SER A 153 9.90 10.53 -7.84
CA SER A 153 9.39 9.36 -7.11
C SER A 153 10.33 8.16 -7.21
N PHE A 154 10.88 7.88 -8.40
CA PHE A 154 11.81 6.76 -8.57
C PHE A 154 13.15 7.01 -7.90
N VAL A 155 13.64 8.26 -7.94
CA VAL A 155 14.87 8.63 -7.21
C VAL A 155 14.68 8.41 -5.69
N ARG A 156 13.57 8.83 -5.11
CA ARG A 156 13.25 8.60 -3.69
C ARG A 156 13.11 7.11 -3.35
N LEU A 157 12.49 6.35 -4.23
CA LEU A 157 12.25 4.92 -4.01
C LEU A 157 13.53 4.09 -4.20
N ALA A 158 14.29 4.32 -5.28
CA ALA A 158 15.31 3.41 -5.77
C ALA A 158 16.72 4.04 -5.91
N GLY A 159 16.85 5.36 -5.77
CA GLY A 159 18.08 6.10 -6.02
C GLY A 159 18.22 6.56 -7.47
N GLU A 160 19.39 7.11 -7.81
CA GLU A 160 19.64 7.77 -9.11
C GLU A 160 19.87 6.77 -10.27
N GLU A 161 20.23 5.53 -9.95
CA GLU A 161 20.65 4.56 -10.96
C GLU A 161 19.46 3.98 -11.73
N GLN A 162 19.39 4.24 -13.03
CA GLN A 162 18.29 3.84 -13.91
C GLN A 162 17.99 2.33 -13.84
N HIS A 163 19.02 1.47 -13.83
CA HIS A 163 18.82 0.02 -13.76
C HIS A 163 18.19 -0.44 -12.44
N VAL A 164 18.42 0.29 -11.33
CA VAL A 164 17.77 0.02 -10.05
C VAL A 164 16.32 0.48 -10.09
N GLN A 165 16.05 1.67 -10.66
CA GLN A 165 14.68 2.17 -10.83
C GLN A 165 13.82 1.24 -11.70
N GLU A 166 14.42 0.60 -12.69
CA GLU A 166 13.73 -0.37 -13.54
C GLU A 166 13.18 -1.59 -12.80
N ALA A 167 13.79 -1.97 -11.68
CA ALA A 167 13.27 -3.03 -10.81
C ALA A 167 11.97 -2.66 -10.08
N TYR A 168 11.56 -1.39 -10.15
CA TYR A 168 10.31 -0.88 -9.59
C TYR A 168 9.32 -0.44 -10.68
N SER A 169 9.59 -0.74 -11.94
CA SER A 169 8.67 -0.49 -13.07
C SER A 169 7.62 -1.59 -13.14
N LEU A 170 6.38 -1.26 -12.75
CA LEU A 170 5.32 -2.24 -12.50
C LEU A 170 4.87 -3.00 -13.74
N GLU A 171 4.97 -2.38 -14.93
CA GLU A 171 4.65 -3.02 -16.21
C GLU A 171 5.49 -4.27 -16.51
N LYS A 172 6.61 -4.44 -15.82
CA LYS A 172 7.48 -5.61 -15.96
C LYS A 172 7.01 -6.84 -15.16
N TYR A 173 6.03 -6.67 -14.28
CA TYR A 173 5.56 -7.68 -13.33
C TYR A 173 4.12 -8.11 -13.55
N VAL A 174 3.49 -7.62 -14.61
CA VAL A 174 2.13 -8.03 -14.95
C VAL A 174 2.21 -9.40 -15.62
N ASP A 175 1.74 -10.42 -14.93
CA ASP A 175 1.60 -11.79 -15.41
C ASP A 175 0.15 -12.03 -15.87
N GLU A 176 -0.09 -13.04 -16.75
CA GLU A 176 -1.42 -13.46 -17.20
C GLU A 176 -2.21 -14.16 -16.08
#